data_2d12cc5f1c5a44849bd946f0f2bdc941
#
_entry.id   2d12cc5f1c5a44849bd946f0f2bdc941
#
_cell.length_a   1.000
_cell.length_b   1.000
_cell.length_c   1.000
_cell.angle_alpha   90.00
_cell.angle_beta   90.00
_cell.angle_gamma   90.00
#
_symmetry.space_group_name_H-M   'P 1'
#
loop_
_entity.id
_entity.type
_entity.pdbx_description
1 polymer ?
#
loop_
_entity_poly.entity_id
_entity_poly.type
_entity_poly.pdbx_seq_one_letter_code
_entity_poly.pdbx_strand_id
1 'polypeptide(L)'
;MLIINQKYTLLRSVILLLLSITISTYANSDDQSELVRKTVENSVQDLLVKFKVEKEFYSSDPERFFANMDQSLSEIVDFRRIAARVMGKYGRAASDSQKDKFVKVFKDSLYTTYTKTLIDSGVFEINVNKAEINSRSDKKASVYMDVVSGNGTIFPVIYSMHRTDDKKWMMENVIVFGVNIGLAFRDKFELEYRKNKGDLDQVIKAWTVDLELEGAVEQAKASGGQE
;
A
#
# COMPACT_ATOMS: atom_id res chain seq x y z
N MET A 1 -68.10 -4.14 -7.86
CA MET A 1 -67.24 -3.70 -6.75
C MET A 1 -66.08 -4.68 -6.47
N LEU A 2 -65.88 -5.73 -7.24
CA LEU A 2 -64.82 -6.74 -7.05
C LEU A 2 -63.60 -6.57 -7.94
N ILE A 3 -63.66 -5.82 -9.03
CA ILE A 3 -62.58 -5.68 -10.03
C ILE A 3 -61.51 -4.64 -9.63
N ILE A 4 -61.83 -3.68 -8.78
CA ILE A 4 -60.94 -2.61 -8.36
C ILE A 4 -59.90 -3.13 -7.36
N ASN A 5 -60.22 -4.11 -6.54
CA ASN A 5 -59.35 -4.67 -5.49
C ASN A 5 -58.18 -5.49 -6.08
N GLN A 6 -58.38 -6.14 -7.23
CA GLN A 6 -57.39 -7.04 -7.83
C GLN A 6 -56.20 -6.26 -8.47
N LYS A 7 -56.45 -5.04 -9.01
CA LYS A 7 -55.40 -4.19 -9.59
C LYS A 7 -54.46 -3.62 -8.52
N TYR A 8 -54.97 -3.29 -7.34
CA TYR A 8 -54.15 -2.77 -6.24
C TYR A 8 -53.31 -3.85 -5.56
N THR A 9 -53.78 -5.11 -5.58
CA THR A 9 -53.02 -6.26 -5.03
C THR A 9 -51.83 -6.59 -5.91
N LEU A 10 -51.97 -6.59 -7.25
CA LEU A 10 -50.87 -6.77 -8.20
C LEU A 10 -49.87 -5.62 -8.17
N LEU A 11 -50.34 -4.38 -8.05
CA LEU A 11 -49.46 -3.22 -7.96
C LEU A 11 -48.64 -3.21 -6.67
N ARG A 12 -49.24 -3.61 -5.51
CA ARG A 12 -48.55 -3.79 -4.23
C ARG A 12 -47.50 -4.90 -4.28
N SER A 13 -47.77 -6.01 -4.95
CA SER A 13 -46.84 -7.15 -5.10
C SER A 13 -45.64 -6.76 -5.98
N VAL A 14 -45.85 -5.96 -7.04
CA VAL A 14 -44.77 -5.48 -7.92
C VAL A 14 -43.90 -4.45 -7.20
N ILE A 15 -44.46 -3.56 -6.39
CA ILE A 15 -43.71 -2.58 -5.59
C ILE A 15 -42.89 -3.28 -4.49
N LEU A 16 -43.40 -4.31 -3.83
CA LEU A 16 -42.67 -5.10 -2.86
C LEU A 16 -41.55 -5.93 -3.49
N LEU A 17 -41.70 -6.39 -4.73
CA LEU A 17 -40.67 -7.12 -5.48
C LEU A 17 -39.53 -6.18 -5.94
N LEU A 18 -39.84 -4.95 -6.30
CA LEU A 18 -38.82 -3.93 -6.68
C LEU A 18 -38.03 -3.38 -5.49
N LEU A 19 -38.60 -3.38 -4.29
CA LEU A 19 -37.88 -2.95 -3.08
C LEU A 19 -36.87 -4.00 -2.57
N SER A 20 -37.04 -5.27 -2.93
CA SER A 20 -36.16 -6.37 -2.48
C SER A 20 -34.87 -6.50 -3.29
N ILE A 21 -34.76 -5.84 -4.47
CA ILE A 21 -33.58 -5.95 -5.37
C ILE A 21 -32.48 -4.94 -5.00
N THR A 22 -32.78 -3.89 -4.24
CA THR A 22 -31.80 -2.81 -3.95
C THR A 22 -30.92 -3.04 -2.72
N ILE A 23 -31.20 -4.06 -1.89
CA ILE A 23 -30.46 -4.30 -0.64
C ILE A 23 -29.20 -5.16 -0.86
N SER A 24 -29.12 -5.93 -1.95
CA SER A 24 -28.05 -6.92 -2.16
C SER A 24 -26.71 -6.34 -2.61
N THR A 25 -26.67 -5.09 -3.11
CA THR A 25 -25.41 -4.48 -3.62
C THR A 25 -24.58 -3.77 -2.54
N TYR A 26 -25.19 -3.29 -1.47
CA TYR A 26 -24.46 -2.62 -0.38
C TYR A 26 -23.78 -3.62 0.58
N ALA A 27 -24.39 -4.78 0.80
CA ALA A 27 -23.82 -5.81 1.69
C ALA A 27 -22.52 -6.43 1.13
N ASN A 28 -22.34 -6.47 -0.21
CA ASN A 28 -21.15 -7.05 -0.83
C ASN A 28 -19.90 -6.16 -0.75
N SER A 29 -20.04 -4.84 -0.71
CA SER A 29 -18.89 -3.93 -0.63
C SER A 29 -18.32 -3.84 0.79
N ASP A 30 -19.18 -3.86 1.81
CA ASP A 30 -18.76 -3.82 3.21
C ASP A 30 -18.07 -5.12 3.62
N ASP A 31 -18.57 -6.27 3.16
CA ASP A 31 -17.96 -7.58 3.42
C ASP A 31 -16.58 -7.70 2.74
N GLN A 32 -16.43 -7.20 1.51
CA GLN A 32 -15.13 -7.16 0.84
C GLN A 32 -14.16 -6.19 1.50
N SER A 33 -14.61 -5.02 1.95
CA SER A 33 -13.79 -4.04 2.66
C SER A 33 -13.25 -4.63 3.96
N GLU A 34 -14.11 -5.30 4.73
CA GLU A 34 -13.72 -5.96 5.97
C GLU A 34 -12.76 -7.14 5.72
N LEU A 35 -12.95 -7.90 4.65
CA LEU A 35 -12.01 -8.94 4.24
C LEU A 35 -10.61 -8.37 3.94
N VAL A 36 -10.54 -7.26 3.19
CA VAL A 36 -9.27 -6.59 2.91
C VAL A 36 -8.64 -6.06 4.19
N ARG A 37 -9.42 -5.41 5.07
CA ARG A 37 -8.95 -4.91 6.35
C ARG A 37 -8.31 -6.01 7.19
N LYS A 38 -9.00 -7.12 7.40
CA LYS A 38 -8.50 -8.28 8.16
C LYS A 38 -7.27 -8.92 7.51
N THR A 39 -7.26 -9.03 6.18
CA THR A 39 -6.11 -9.57 5.44
C THR A 39 -4.86 -8.73 5.71
N VAL A 40 -4.97 -7.40 5.63
CA VAL A 40 -3.84 -6.51 5.88
C VAL A 40 -3.46 -6.52 7.37
N GLU A 41 -4.44 -6.51 8.29
CA GLU A 41 -4.20 -6.60 9.72
C GLU A 41 -3.39 -7.85 10.10
N ASN A 42 -3.80 -9.02 9.63
CA ASN A 42 -3.07 -10.27 9.88
C ASN A 42 -1.65 -10.21 9.29
N SER A 43 -1.52 -9.78 8.03
CA SER A 43 -0.21 -9.69 7.37
C SER A 43 0.75 -8.73 8.08
N VAL A 44 0.25 -7.61 8.57
CA VAL A 44 1.05 -6.62 9.32
C VAL A 44 1.44 -7.17 10.69
N GLN A 45 0.54 -7.86 11.41
CA GLN A 45 0.87 -8.47 12.70
C GLN A 45 1.91 -9.59 12.53
N ASP A 46 1.79 -10.44 11.53
CA ASP A 46 2.78 -11.47 11.22
C ASP A 46 4.15 -10.86 10.90
N LEU A 47 4.16 -9.77 10.12
CA LEU A 47 5.39 -9.03 9.80
C LEU A 47 6.04 -8.45 11.06
N LEU A 48 5.25 -7.86 11.98
CA LEU A 48 5.75 -7.31 13.24
C LEU A 48 6.33 -8.39 14.14
N VAL A 49 5.69 -9.55 14.22
CA VAL A 49 6.22 -10.70 15.00
C VAL A 49 7.56 -11.16 14.43
N LYS A 50 7.65 -11.34 13.11
CA LYS A 50 8.90 -11.71 12.42
C LYS A 50 9.98 -10.64 12.61
N PHE A 51 9.65 -9.38 12.47
CA PHE A 51 10.59 -8.27 12.67
C PHE A 51 11.17 -8.27 14.09
N LYS A 52 10.33 -8.48 15.13
CA LYS A 52 10.77 -8.55 16.52
C LYS A 52 11.79 -9.66 16.77
N VAL A 53 11.66 -10.79 16.08
CA VAL A 53 12.61 -11.90 16.17
C VAL A 53 13.88 -11.62 15.37
N GLU A 54 13.72 -11.20 14.13
CA GLU A 54 14.85 -11.06 13.20
C GLU A 54 15.74 -9.85 13.50
N LYS A 55 15.22 -8.77 14.11
CA LYS A 55 16.02 -7.59 14.46
C LYS A 55 17.22 -7.90 15.36
N GLU A 56 17.15 -8.97 16.16
CA GLU A 56 18.26 -9.42 17.03
C GLU A 56 19.48 -9.89 16.21
N PHE A 57 19.24 -10.31 14.94
CA PHE A 57 20.29 -10.75 14.02
C PHE A 57 20.83 -9.63 13.13
N TYR A 58 20.24 -8.44 13.17
CA TYR A 58 20.65 -7.33 12.29
C TYR A 58 22.14 -6.98 12.37
N SER A 59 22.72 -7.01 13.59
CA SER A 59 24.14 -6.70 13.79
C SER A 59 25.07 -7.91 13.65
N SER A 60 24.59 -9.12 13.94
CA SER A 60 25.40 -10.34 13.96
C SER A 60 25.34 -11.14 12.65
N ASP A 61 24.21 -11.11 11.96
CA ASP A 61 23.94 -11.82 10.69
C ASP A 61 23.01 -10.99 9.81
N PRO A 62 23.51 -9.88 9.21
CA PRO A 62 22.68 -9.00 8.37
C PRO A 62 22.10 -9.72 7.14
N GLU A 63 22.82 -10.69 6.57
CA GLU A 63 22.35 -11.43 5.38
C GLU A 63 21.07 -12.22 5.72
N ARG A 64 21.07 -12.92 6.84
CA ARG A 64 19.90 -13.61 7.35
C ARG A 64 18.74 -12.65 7.61
N PHE A 65 19.02 -11.54 8.30
CA PHE A 65 18.00 -10.54 8.61
C PHE A 65 17.32 -10.05 7.31
N PHE A 66 18.12 -9.58 6.35
CA PHE A 66 17.57 -9.05 5.10
C PHE A 66 16.85 -10.11 4.26
N ALA A 67 17.34 -11.35 4.20
CA ALA A 67 16.68 -12.44 3.48
C ALA A 67 15.30 -12.76 4.07
N ASN A 68 15.19 -12.86 5.40
CA ASN A 68 13.93 -13.16 6.08
C ASN A 68 12.93 -11.99 5.99
N MET A 69 13.41 -10.76 6.08
CA MET A 69 12.57 -9.58 5.89
C MET A 69 12.10 -9.44 4.46
N ASP A 70 12.96 -9.70 3.47
CA ASP A 70 12.58 -9.69 2.06
C ASP A 70 11.50 -10.72 1.73
N GLN A 71 11.65 -11.93 2.24
CA GLN A 71 10.64 -12.97 2.09
C GLN A 71 9.29 -12.50 2.65
N SER A 72 9.27 -11.99 3.88
CA SER A 72 8.04 -11.58 4.55
C SER A 72 7.38 -10.38 3.88
N LEU A 73 8.16 -9.37 3.49
CA LEU A 73 7.66 -8.19 2.81
C LEU A 73 7.15 -8.51 1.41
N SER A 74 7.79 -9.42 0.68
CA SER A 74 7.39 -9.82 -0.67
C SER A 74 6.06 -10.59 -0.70
N GLU A 75 5.57 -11.07 0.44
CA GLU A 75 4.23 -11.66 0.57
C GLU A 75 3.11 -10.61 0.57
N ILE A 76 3.42 -9.37 0.97
CA ILE A 76 2.45 -8.28 1.17
C ILE A 76 2.65 -7.17 0.13
N VAL A 77 3.90 -6.93 -0.29
CA VAL A 77 4.31 -5.80 -1.13
C VAL A 77 4.62 -6.27 -2.53
N ASP A 78 3.96 -5.70 -3.53
CA ASP A 78 4.27 -5.92 -4.94
C ASP A 78 5.42 -4.99 -5.38
N PHE A 79 6.65 -5.34 -5.01
CA PHE A 79 7.83 -4.55 -5.34
C PHE A 79 8.03 -4.38 -6.86
N ARG A 80 7.69 -5.40 -7.66
CA ARG A 80 7.78 -5.31 -9.12
C ARG A 80 6.84 -4.24 -9.68
N ARG A 81 5.62 -4.20 -9.16
CA ARG A 81 4.62 -3.21 -9.56
C ARG A 81 4.97 -1.81 -9.08
N ILE A 82 5.48 -1.67 -7.85
CA ILE A 82 5.96 -0.40 -7.31
C ILE A 82 7.12 0.12 -8.15
N ALA A 83 8.14 -0.70 -8.42
CA ALA A 83 9.28 -0.33 -9.25
C ALA A 83 8.86 0.10 -10.66
N ALA A 84 7.94 -0.63 -11.29
CA ALA A 84 7.39 -0.26 -12.59
C ALA A 84 6.68 1.12 -12.57
N ARG A 85 5.98 1.44 -11.48
CA ARG A 85 5.33 2.74 -11.29
C ARG A 85 6.34 3.87 -11.03
N VAL A 86 7.40 3.57 -10.30
CA VAL A 86 8.52 4.50 -10.06
C VAL A 86 9.24 4.82 -11.37
N MET A 87 9.54 3.82 -12.19
CA MET A 87 10.10 4.04 -13.53
C MET A 87 9.13 4.82 -14.46
N GLY A 88 7.83 4.71 -14.23
CA GLY A 88 6.79 5.42 -14.97
C GLY A 88 6.88 5.26 -16.49
N LYS A 89 6.86 6.39 -17.23
CA LYS A 89 6.97 6.38 -18.70
C LYS A 89 8.29 5.80 -19.21
N TYR A 90 9.36 5.90 -18.43
CA TYR A 90 10.70 5.42 -18.81
C TYR A 90 10.81 3.89 -18.75
N GLY A 91 10.01 3.23 -17.92
CA GLY A 91 9.94 1.76 -17.85
C GLY A 91 9.47 1.09 -19.15
N ARG A 92 8.85 1.85 -20.08
CA ARG A 92 8.46 1.30 -21.39
C ARG A 92 9.67 1.04 -22.30
N ALA A 93 10.72 1.85 -22.18
CA ALA A 93 11.95 1.71 -22.94
C ALA A 93 12.95 0.75 -22.27
N ALA A 94 12.73 0.40 -21.00
CA ALA A 94 13.59 -0.49 -20.24
C ALA A 94 13.43 -1.95 -20.70
N SER A 95 14.55 -2.67 -20.86
CA SER A 95 14.57 -4.11 -21.04
C SER A 95 14.08 -4.83 -19.78
N ASP A 96 13.66 -6.09 -19.90
CA ASP A 96 13.25 -6.87 -18.72
C ASP A 96 14.40 -7.05 -17.73
N SER A 97 15.64 -7.22 -18.20
CA SER A 97 16.83 -7.24 -17.35
C SER A 97 17.02 -5.94 -16.57
N GLN A 98 16.79 -4.77 -17.19
CA GLN A 98 16.87 -3.48 -16.50
C GLN A 98 15.77 -3.33 -15.46
N LYS A 99 14.54 -3.76 -15.76
CA LYS A 99 13.43 -3.78 -14.80
C LYS A 99 13.76 -4.67 -13.60
N ASP A 100 14.26 -5.87 -13.82
CA ASP A 100 14.63 -6.80 -12.74
C ASP A 100 15.78 -6.25 -11.88
N LYS A 101 16.80 -5.67 -12.51
CA LYS A 101 17.87 -4.97 -11.79
C LYS A 101 17.33 -3.82 -10.95
N PHE A 102 16.40 -3.01 -11.50
CA PHE A 102 15.83 -1.90 -10.77
C PHE A 102 15.00 -2.36 -9.58
N VAL A 103 14.19 -3.42 -9.71
CA VAL A 103 13.46 -4.02 -8.58
C VAL A 103 14.42 -4.39 -7.45
N LYS A 104 15.53 -5.05 -7.78
CA LYS A 104 16.53 -5.45 -6.78
C LYS A 104 17.16 -4.23 -6.10
N VAL A 105 17.68 -3.28 -6.86
CA VAL A 105 18.34 -2.07 -6.33
C VAL A 105 17.36 -1.23 -5.51
N PHE A 106 16.11 -1.13 -5.94
CA PHE A 106 15.06 -0.42 -5.21
C PHE A 106 14.81 -1.06 -3.84
N LYS A 107 14.66 -2.38 -3.78
CA LYS A 107 14.49 -3.13 -2.52
C LYS A 107 15.71 -2.97 -1.60
N ASP A 108 16.90 -3.25 -2.12
CA ASP A 108 18.15 -3.17 -1.36
C ASP A 108 18.34 -1.76 -0.77
N SER A 109 18.02 -0.73 -1.55
CA SER A 109 18.11 0.66 -1.12
C SER A 109 17.09 1.00 -0.03
N LEU A 110 15.84 0.50 -0.12
CA LEU A 110 14.83 0.64 0.94
C LEU A 110 15.32 0.00 2.25
N TYR A 111 15.82 -1.22 2.18
CA TYR A 111 16.30 -1.93 3.36
C TYR A 111 17.50 -1.22 3.99
N THR A 112 18.49 -0.84 3.20
CA THR A 112 19.69 -0.17 3.70
C THR A 112 19.36 1.18 4.36
N THR A 113 18.45 1.96 3.75
CA THR A 113 18.14 3.32 4.24
C THR A 113 17.27 3.29 5.49
N TYR A 114 16.25 2.41 5.55
CA TYR A 114 15.24 2.53 6.59
C TYR A 114 15.34 1.51 7.72
N THR A 115 16.06 0.39 7.54
CA THR A 115 16.12 -0.66 8.59
C THR A 115 16.65 -0.13 9.92
N LYS A 116 17.77 0.62 9.89
CA LYS A 116 18.34 1.15 11.12
C LYS A 116 17.37 2.06 11.85
N THR A 117 16.72 2.96 11.14
CA THR A 117 15.71 3.87 11.71
C THR A 117 14.54 3.10 12.32
N LEU A 118 14.09 2.03 11.67
CA LEU A 118 13.01 1.17 12.18
C LEU A 118 13.44 0.43 13.46
N ILE A 119 14.67 -0.08 13.53
CA ILE A 119 15.19 -0.74 14.72
C ILE A 119 15.34 0.26 15.88
N ASP A 120 15.94 1.42 15.62
CA ASP A 120 16.21 2.45 16.63
C ASP A 120 14.92 3.11 17.17
N SER A 121 13.87 3.21 16.37
CA SER A 121 12.58 3.79 16.79
C SER A 121 11.76 2.91 17.72
N GLY A 122 12.20 1.66 17.96
CA GLY A 122 11.60 0.75 18.94
C GLY A 122 10.43 -0.07 18.41
N VAL A 123 9.64 -0.61 19.34
CA VAL A 123 8.51 -1.47 19.01
C VAL A 123 7.37 -0.62 18.47
N PHE A 124 6.89 -0.97 17.28
CA PHE A 124 5.72 -0.37 16.66
C PHE A 124 4.45 -1.13 17.07
N GLU A 125 3.40 -0.38 17.25
CA GLU A 125 2.04 -0.85 17.17
C GLU A 125 1.46 -0.36 15.85
N ILE A 126 0.71 -1.20 15.15
CA ILE A 126 0.04 -0.84 13.90
C ILE A 126 -1.42 -1.20 14.05
N ASN A 127 -2.27 -0.17 14.01
CA ASN A 127 -3.71 -0.29 14.14
C ASN A 127 -4.36 -0.12 12.77
N VAL A 128 -4.94 -1.19 12.22
CA VAL A 128 -5.63 -1.16 10.93
C VAL A 128 -7.07 -0.74 11.16
N ASN A 129 -7.40 0.53 10.87
CA ASN A 129 -8.66 1.17 11.23
C ASN A 129 -9.81 0.77 10.30
N LYS A 130 -9.60 0.87 8.99
CA LYS A 130 -10.60 0.55 7.98
C LYS A 130 -9.97 0.21 6.62
N ALA A 131 -10.75 -0.42 5.75
CA ALA A 131 -10.46 -0.52 4.33
C ALA A 131 -11.65 -0.03 3.51
N GLU A 132 -11.38 0.50 2.33
CA GLU A 132 -12.37 0.98 1.38
C GLU A 132 -12.07 0.43 0.00
N ILE A 133 -13.02 -0.30 -0.59
CA ILE A 133 -12.92 -0.73 -1.99
C ILE A 133 -13.15 0.48 -2.89
N ASN A 134 -12.34 0.60 -3.92
CA ASN A 134 -12.46 1.70 -4.86
C ASN A 134 -13.77 1.59 -5.66
N SER A 135 -14.57 2.66 -5.69
CA SER A 135 -15.89 2.68 -6.36
C SER A 135 -15.84 2.40 -7.88
N ARG A 136 -14.66 2.56 -8.50
CA ARG A 136 -14.46 2.35 -9.94
C ARG A 136 -13.79 0.99 -10.25
N SER A 137 -13.35 0.24 -9.24
CA SER A 137 -12.65 -1.02 -9.44
C SER A 137 -12.65 -1.86 -8.16
N ASP A 138 -13.28 -3.02 -8.21
CA ASP A 138 -13.26 -4.03 -7.15
C ASP A 138 -11.89 -4.68 -6.93
N LYS A 139 -10.93 -4.42 -7.83
CA LYS A 139 -9.53 -4.85 -7.73
C LYS A 139 -8.63 -3.83 -7.02
N LYS A 140 -9.17 -2.75 -6.48
CA LYS A 140 -8.42 -1.69 -5.79
C LYS A 140 -9.05 -1.41 -4.43
N ALA A 141 -8.19 -1.18 -3.43
CA ALA A 141 -8.63 -0.76 -2.10
C ALA A 141 -7.64 0.22 -1.49
N SER A 142 -8.14 1.04 -0.56
CA SER A 142 -7.33 1.84 0.36
C SER A 142 -7.48 1.26 1.76
N VAL A 143 -6.37 1.04 2.47
CA VAL A 143 -6.36 0.58 3.85
C VAL A 143 -5.74 1.64 4.72
N TYR A 144 -6.50 2.13 5.68
CA TYR A 144 -6.12 3.20 6.60
C TYR A 144 -5.63 2.60 7.91
N MET A 145 -4.50 3.07 8.38
CA MET A 145 -3.89 2.57 9.60
C MET A 145 -3.09 3.65 10.33
N ASP A 146 -2.91 3.45 11.61
CA ASP A 146 -2.04 4.24 12.47
C ASP A 146 -0.83 3.41 12.88
N VAL A 147 0.36 3.91 12.57
CA VAL A 147 1.62 3.36 13.04
C VAL A 147 2.04 4.15 14.26
N VAL A 148 2.18 3.49 15.41
CA VAL A 148 2.58 4.12 16.67
C VAL A 148 4.02 3.76 16.96
N SER A 149 4.90 4.77 17.04
CA SER A 149 6.30 4.60 17.41
C SER A 149 6.47 4.37 18.92
N GLY A 150 7.64 3.89 19.32
CA GLY A 150 7.94 3.61 20.74
C GLY A 150 7.82 4.82 21.68
N ASN A 151 7.90 6.05 21.15
CA ASN A 151 7.69 7.29 21.92
C ASN A 151 6.23 7.79 21.90
N GLY A 152 5.30 6.99 21.33
CA GLY A 152 3.88 7.33 21.25
C GLY A 152 3.48 8.24 20.09
N THR A 153 4.39 8.60 19.19
CA THR A 153 4.03 9.37 17.99
C THR A 153 3.20 8.52 17.03
N ILE A 154 2.07 9.06 16.59
CA ILE A 154 1.16 8.40 15.66
C ILE A 154 1.45 8.88 14.23
N PHE A 155 1.64 7.94 13.33
CA PHE A 155 1.86 8.16 11.90
C PHE A 155 0.64 7.62 11.13
N PRO A 156 -0.24 8.48 10.61
CA PRO A 156 -1.32 8.05 9.74
C PRO A 156 -0.76 7.56 8.41
N VAL A 157 -1.11 6.33 8.06
CA VAL A 157 -0.63 5.65 6.85
C VAL A 157 -1.80 5.11 6.06
N ILE A 158 -1.75 5.25 4.75
CA ILE A 158 -2.71 4.64 3.83
C ILE A 158 -1.94 3.73 2.87
N TYR A 159 -2.29 2.43 2.88
CA TYR A 159 -1.84 1.51 1.83
C TYR A 159 -2.81 1.55 0.67
N SER A 160 -2.26 1.76 -0.55
CA SER A 160 -3.02 1.47 -1.76
C SER A 160 -2.80 0.01 -2.13
N MET A 161 -3.89 -0.76 -2.14
CA MET A 161 -3.88 -2.19 -2.42
C MET A 161 -4.40 -2.47 -3.82
N HIS A 162 -3.88 -3.52 -4.44
CA HIS A 162 -4.48 -4.10 -5.63
C HIS A 162 -4.68 -5.61 -5.45
N ARG A 163 -5.71 -6.15 -6.10
CA ARG A 163 -5.97 -7.58 -6.13
C ARG A 163 -5.36 -8.17 -7.39
N THR A 164 -4.47 -9.13 -7.21
CA THR A 164 -3.81 -9.88 -8.29
C THR A 164 -4.81 -10.82 -8.99
N ASP A 165 -4.43 -11.43 -10.12
CA ASP A 165 -5.33 -12.32 -10.85
C ASP A 165 -5.59 -13.63 -10.08
N ASP A 166 -4.67 -14.07 -9.24
CA ASP A 166 -4.84 -15.16 -8.26
C ASP A 166 -5.57 -14.71 -6.98
N LYS A 167 -6.23 -13.55 -7.02
CA LYS A 167 -7.10 -12.97 -5.97
C LYS A 167 -6.40 -12.57 -4.68
N LYS A 168 -5.07 -12.46 -4.67
CA LYS A 168 -4.27 -12.00 -3.54
C LYS A 168 -4.27 -10.46 -3.48
N TRP A 169 -4.47 -9.90 -2.30
CA TRP A 169 -4.31 -8.47 -2.09
C TRP A 169 -2.86 -8.12 -1.81
N MET A 170 -2.29 -7.18 -2.59
CA MET A 170 -0.91 -6.74 -2.46
C MET A 170 -0.82 -5.21 -2.41
N MET A 171 0.09 -4.69 -1.62
CA MET A 171 0.36 -3.26 -1.52
C MET A 171 1.13 -2.79 -2.77
N GLU A 172 0.64 -1.73 -3.41
CA GLU A 172 1.24 -1.12 -4.59
C GLU A 172 1.66 0.34 -4.39
N ASN A 173 1.34 0.93 -3.26
CA ASN A 173 1.74 2.29 -2.86
C ASN A 173 1.48 2.53 -1.38
N VAL A 174 2.19 3.50 -0.81
CA VAL A 174 1.98 3.98 0.55
C VAL A 174 1.91 5.52 0.57
N ILE A 175 1.01 6.03 1.40
CA ILE A 175 0.85 7.46 1.68
C ILE A 175 1.08 7.63 3.18
N VAL A 176 1.96 8.53 3.58
CA VAL A 176 2.30 8.81 4.98
C VAL A 176 2.09 10.29 5.23
N PHE A 177 1.29 10.67 6.23
CA PHE A 177 0.90 12.06 6.47
C PHE A 177 0.37 12.79 5.21
N GLY A 178 -0.36 12.10 4.34
CA GLY A 178 -0.84 12.65 3.07
C GLY A 178 0.21 12.72 1.95
N VAL A 179 1.48 12.48 2.23
CA VAL A 179 2.55 12.45 1.24
C VAL A 179 2.55 11.10 0.49
N ASN A 180 2.37 11.14 -0.82
CA ASN A 180 2.38 9.94 -1.66
C ASN A 180 3.82 9.52 -1.98
N ILE A 181 4.31 8.49 -1.28
CA ILE A 181 5.69 8.03 -1.36
C ILE A 181 6.03 7.46 -2.74
N GLY A 182 5.12 6.71 -3.35
CA GLY A 182 5.35 6.19 -4.70
C GLY A 182 5.45 7.29 -5.76
N LEU A 183 4.73 8.39 -5.58
CA LEU A 183 4.82 9.56 -6.47
C LEU A 183 6.17 10.28 -6.26
N ALA A 184 6.59 10.48 -5.01
CA ALA A 184 7.89 11.08 -4.70
C ALA A 184 9.06 10.28 -5.30
N PHE A 185 9.03 8.95 -5.21
CA PHE A 185 10.04 8.12 -5.87
C PHE A 185 9.99 8.21 -7.40
N ARG A 186 8.81 8.32 -7.99
CA ARG A 186 8.69 8.50 -9.44
C ARG A 186 9.30 9.83 -9.89
N ASP A 187 9.07 10.90 -9.15
CA ASP A 187 9.61 12.23 -9.47
C ASP A 187 11.14 12.24 -9.30
N LYS A 188 11.67 11.55 -8.27
CA LYS A 188 13.11 11.30 -8.11
C LYS A 188 13.67 10.51 -9.29
N PHE A 189 13.00 9.44 -9.73
CA PHE A 189 13.45 8.66 -10.89
C PHE A 189 13.52 9.51 -12.15
N GLU A 190 12.52 10.35 -12.40
CA GLU A 190 12.53 11.28 -13.53
C GLU A 190 13.72 12.26 -13.45
N LEU A 191 14.02 12.79 -12.27
CA LEU A 191 15.15 13.67 -12.05
C LEU A 191 16.48 12.95 -12.35
N GLU A 192 16.67 11.75 -11.82
CA GLU A 192 17.87 10.96 -12.05
C GLU A 192 18.02 10.55 -13.52
N TYR A 193 16.90 10.23 -14.20
CA TYR A 193 16.90 9.93 -15.63
C TYR A 193 17.40 11.12 -16.47
N ARG A 194 16.96 12.33 -16.12
CA ARG A 194 17.43 13.57 -16.80
C ARG A 194 18.90 13.86 -16.52
N LYS A 195 19.36 13.74 -15.27
CA LYS A 195 20.76 13.92 -14.87
C LYS A 195 21.70 12.97 -15.62
N ASN A 196 21.29 11.73 -15.79
CA ASN A 196 22.06 10.70 -16.49
C ASN A 196 21.80 10.69 -18.02
N LYS A 197 21.22 11.77 -18.58
CA LYS A 197 20.98 11.94 -20.04
C LYS A 197 20.22 10.79 -20.69
N GLY A 198 19.34 10.16 -19.93
CA GLY A 198 18.50 9.06 -20.42
C GLY A 198 19.14 7.68 -20.33
N ASP A 199 20.32 7.53 -19.77
CA ASP A 199 20.98 6.26 -19.55
C ASP A 199 20.36 5.52 -18.35
N LEU A 200 19.51 4.54 -18.63
CA LEU A 200 18.82 3.75 -17.60
C LEU A 200 19.77 2.90 -16.74
N ASP A 201 20.85 2.40 -17.31
CA ASP A 201 21.81 1.59 -16.55
C ASP A 201 22.55 2.45 -15.50
N GLN A 202 22.87 3.71 -15.85
CA GLN A 202 23.44 4.67 -14.89
C GLN A 202 22.42 5.07 -13.81
N VAL A 203 21.17 5.31 -14.18
CA VAL A 203 20.09 5.60 -13.21
C VAL A 203 19.94 4.45 -12.22
N ILE A 204 19.87 3.22 -12.71
CA ILE A 204 19.70 2.02 -11.88
C ILE A 204 20.90 1.84 -10.95
N LYS A 205 22.12 2.02 -11.47
CA LYS A 205 23.37 1.88 -10.70
C LYS A 205 23.49 2.92 -9.59
N ALA A 206 23.06 4.16 -9.85
CA ALA A 206 23.14 5.28 -8.91
C ALA A 206 21.92 5.41 -7.99
N TRP A 207 20.93 4.53 -8.11
CA TRP A 207 19.67 4.66 -7.39
C TRP A 207 19.85 4.55 -5.88
N THR A 208 19.26 5.50 -5.16
CA THR A 208 19.08 5.49 -3.71
C THR A 208 17.65 5.90 -3.38
N VAL A 209 17.06 5.39 -2.31
CA VAL A 209 15.72 5.78 -1.84
C VAL A 209 15.74 6.91 -0.83
N ASP A 210 16.87 7.63 -0.74
CA ASP A 210 16.96 8.81 0.09
C ASP A 210 15.95 9.86 -0.42
N LEU A 211 14.85 9.99 0.31
CA LEU A 211 13.86 11.03 0.13
C LEU A 211 13.99 11.99 1.30
N GLU A 212 14.13 13.26 1.02
CA GLU A 212 13.98 14.32 2.04
C GLU A 212 12.50 14.40 2.49
N LEU A 213 12.02 13.29 3.09
CA LEU A 213 10.65 13.20 3.58
C LEU A 213 10.41 14.03 4.83
N GLU A 214 11.46 14.33 5.59
CA GLU A 214 11.36 15.08 6.86
C GLU A 214 10.69 16.44 6.64
N GLY A 215 11.10 17.20 5.64
CA GLY A 215 10.47 18.49 5.31
C GLY A 215 9.02 18.37 4.83
N ALA A 216 8.72 17.35 4.04
CA ALA A 216 7.35 17.13 3.55
C ALA A 216 6.41 16.62 4.65
N VAL A 217 6.91 15.75 5.54
CA VAL A 217 6.17 15.26 6.71
C VAL A 217 5.96 16.38 7.74
N GLU A 218 6.94 17.24 7.97
CA GLU A 218 6.83 18.39 8.88
C GLU A 218 5.81 19.40 8.37
N GLN A 219 5.80 19.71 7.06
CA GLN A 219 4.78 20.56 6.44
C GLN A 219 3.38 19.94 6.53
N ALA A 220 3.25 18.63 6.30
CA ALA A 220 1.96 17.93 6.41
C ALA A 220 1.45 17.90 7.85
N LYS A 221 2.33 17.73 8.86
CA LYS A 221 1.97 17.85 10.29
C LYS A 221 1.50 19.26 10.64
N ALA A 222 2.18 20.29 10.15
CA ALA A 222 1.84 21.68 10.41
C ALA A 222 0.51 22.08 9.77
N SER A 223 0.14 21.51 8.63
CA SER A 223 -1.12 21.79 7.93
C SER A 223 -2.31 20.97 8.45
N GLY A 224 -2.08 19.78 9.04
CA GLY A 224 -3.12 18.91 9.61
C GLY A 224 -3.54 19.22 11.04
N GLY A 225 -2.91 20.18 11.69
CA GLY A 225 -3.22 20.60 13.06
C GLY A 225 -4.26 21.73 13.20
N GLN A 226 -5.00 22.04 12.13
CA GLN A 226 -6.01 23.10 12.10
C GLN A 226 -7.42 22.57 11.72
N GLU A 227 -7.84 21.42 12.24
CA GLU A 227 -9.27 21.04 12.24
C GLU A 227 -9.71 20.62 13.64
#